data_621d34e4da1a9be5aa0e254334262068
#
_entry.id   621d34e4da1a9be5aa0e254334262068
#
_cell.length_a   1.000
_cell.length_b   1.000
_cell.length_c   1.000
_cell.angle_alpha   90.00
_cell.angle_beta   90.00
_cell.angle_gamma   90.00
#
_symmetry.space_group_name_H-M   'P 1'
#
loop_
_entity.id
_entity.type
_entity.pdbx_description
1 polymer ?
#
loop_
_entity_poly.entity_id
_entity_poly.type
_entity_poly.pdbx_seq_one_letter_code
_entity_poly.pdbx_strand_id
1 'polypeptide(L)'
;HPDIKIIEKKTANWDRAQALALTEDWLNAHPKGINGVIAQNDDMALGAVQALKSHGLTSKDVPVTSIDGMPDAIQAAKKDEVTTFLQDAQAQSQGALDVALRALAGKDYKPQSVIWERYGKDVKWGDGTARNYILPWVPVTNANADALYQQVSGTK
;
A
#
# COMPACT_ATOMS: atom_id res chain seq x y z
N HIS A 1 -17.43 2.53 12.00
CA HIS A 1 -17.43 3.66 12.94
C HIS A 1 -18.56 4.61 12.54
N PRO A 2 -19.64 4.71 13.32
CA PRO A 2 -20.81 5.53 12.99
C PRO A 2 -20.50 7.04 13.00
N ASP A 3 -19.41 7.44 13.64
CA ASP A 3 -19.00 8.84 13.77
C ASP A 3 -18.18 9.35 12.57
N ILE A 4 -17.78 8.46 11.64
CA ILE A 4 -17.07 8.84 10.43
C ILE A 4 -18.09 9.22 9.35
N LYS A 5 -18.00 10.46 8.87
CA LYS A 5 -18.82 10.96 7.76
C LYS A 5 -17.94 11.13 6.51
N ILE A 6 -18.28 10.40 5.45
CA ILE A 6 -17.66 10.63 4.14
C ILE A 6 -18.33 11.85 3.52
N ILE A 7 -17.59 12.94 3.37
CA ILE A 7 -18.08 14.20 2.82
C ILE A 7 -17.83 14.30 1.30
N GLU A 8 -16.75 13.70 0.81
CA GLU A 8 -16.41 13.64 -0.61
C GLU A 8 -15.91 12.25 -1.00
N LYS A 9 -16.23 11.82 -2.22
CA LYS A 9 -15.75 10.57 -2.79
C LYS A 9 -15.71 10.69 -4.32
N LYS A 10 -14.52 10.54 -4.91
CA LYS A 10 -14.31 10.51 -6.36
C LYS A 10 -13.19 9.56 -6.74
N THR A 11 -13.17 9.11 -7.99
CA THR A 11 -12.06 8.35 -8.53
C THR A 11 -10.96 9.29 -9.05
N ALA A 12 -9.70 8.93 -8.79
CA ALA A 12 -8.53 9.57 -9.36
C ALA A 12 -7.69 8.59 -10.21
N ASN A 13 -8.26 7.44 -10.61
CA ASN A 13 -7.69 6.46 -11.53
C ASN A 13 -6.26 6.02 -11.18
N TRP A 14 -5.95 5.87 -9.89
CA TRP A 14 -4.61 5.56 -9.35
C TRP A 14 -3.53 6.59 -9.73
N ASP A 15 -3.93 7.78 -10.17
CA ASP A 15 -3.05 8.82 -10.69
C ASP A 15 -2.79 9.91 -9.63
N ARG A 16 -1.51 10.20 -9.39
CA ARG A 16 -1.04 11.17 -8.38
C ARG A 16 -1.52 12.59 -8.68
N ALA A 17 -1.46 13.00 -9.95
CA ALA A 17 -1.82 14.37 -10.33
C ALA A 17 -3.35 14.59 -10.25
N GLN A 18 -4.14 13.59 -10.63
CA GLN A 18 -5.60 13.66 -10.47
C GLN A 18 -6.01 13.70 -9.00
N ALA A 19 -5.35 12.90 -8.15
CA ALA A 19 -5.61 12.92 -6.71
C ALA A 19 -5.21 14.25 -6.07
N LEU A 20 -4.10 14.85 -6.50
CA LEU A 20 -3.68 16.18 -6.09
C LEU A 20 -4.79 17.20 -6.42
N ALA A 21 -5.20 17.29 -7.69
CA ALA A 21 -6.22 18.24 -8.12
C ALA A 21 -7.55 18.07 -7.38
N LEU A 22 -8.01 16.82 -7.23
CA LEU A 22 -9.24 16.53 -6.46
C LEU A 22 -9.12 16.96 -5.01
N THR A 23 -7.98 16.74 -4.38
CA THR A 23 -7.77 17.11 -2.97
C THR A 23 -7.70 18.62 -2.81
N GLU A 24 -7.08 19.34 -3.75
CA GLU A 24 -7.10 20.82 -3.78
C GLU A 24 -8.53 21.37 -3.91
N ASP A 25 -9.33 20.80 -4.84
CA ASP A 25 -10.74 21.18 -4.99
C ASP A 25 -11.53 20.96 -3.70
N TRP A 26 -11.33 19.83 -3.02
CA TRP A 26 -12.00 19.53 -1.75
C TRP A 26 -11.56 20.44 -0.60
N LEU A 27 -10.27 20.76 -0.51
CA LEU A 27 -9.75 21.70 0.50
C LEU A 27 -10.32 23.11 0.29
N ASN A 28 -10.48 23.54 -0.96
CA ASN A 28 -11.12 24.81 -1.30
C ASN A 28 -12.62 24.80 -0.98
N ALA A 29 -13.33 23.72 -1.29
CA ALA A 29 -14.76 23.59 -1.02
C ALA A 29 -15.08 23.45 0.49
N HIS A 30 -14.18 22.84 1.25
CA HIS A 30 -14.34 22.51 2.67
C HIS A 30 -13.14 22.97 3.51
N PRO A 31 -12.84 24.26 3.66
CA PRO A 31 -11.59 24.78 4.22
C PRO A 31 -11.24 24.29 5.63
N LYS A 32 -12.21 23.78 6.40
CA LYS A 32 -12.05 23.22 7.75
C LYS A 32 -12.85 21.95 7.96
N GLY A 33 -13.39 21.40 6.90
CA GLY A 33 -14.32 20.26 6.98
C GLY A 33 -13.66 18.90 6.82
N ILE A 34 -12.44 18.84 6.26
CA ILE A 34 -11.72 17.59 6.00
C ILE A 34 -10.84 17.27 7.20
N ASN A 35 -11.10 16.11 7.83
CA ASN A 35 -10.34 15.64 8.99
C ASN A 35 -9.50 14.41 8.70
N GLY A 36 -9.51 13.92 7.45
CA GLY A 36 -8.69 12.81 6.99
C GLY A 36 -8.95 12.49 5.54
N VAL A 37 -7.97 11.88 4.88
CA VAL A 37 -8.06 11.40 3.49
C VAL A 37 -7.74 9.92 3.46
N ILE A 38 -8.60 9.13 2.82
CA ILE A 38 -8.38 7.72 2.54
C ILE A 38 -8.14 7.59 1.03
N ALA A 39 -6.92 7.28 0.66
CA ALA A 39 -6.53 6.99 -0.71
C ALA A 39 -6.45 5.47 -0.93
N GLN A 40 -6.91 5.01 -2.09
CA GLN A 40 -6.96 3.57 -2.39
C GLN A 40 -5.62 3.02 -2.89
N ASN A 41 -4.60 3.88 -3.04
CA ASN A 41 -3.22 3.52 -3.29
C ASN A 41 -2.25 4.65 -2.86
N ASP A 42 -0.96 4.35 -2.86
CA ASP A 42 0.09 5.27 -2.41
C ASP A 42 0.28 6.47 -3.34
N ASP A 43 0.17 6.30 -4.67
CA ASP A 43 0.32 7.43 -5.59
C ASP A 43 -0.75 8.50 -5.35
N MET A 44 -2.00 8.10 -5.18
CA MET A 44 -3.08 9.04 -4.85
C MET A 44 -2.86 9.68 -3.47
N ALA A 45 -2.36 8.92 -2.49
CA ALA A 45 -2.03 9.47 -1.17
C ALA A 45 -0.94 10.54 -1.23
N LEU A 46 0.12 10.29 -1.99
CA LEU A 46 1.20 11.27 -2.19
C LEU A 46 0.70 12.53 -2.91
N GLY A 47 -0.25 12.40 -3.84
CA GLY A 47 -0.97 13.53 -4.43
C GLY A 47 -1.74 14.34 -3.39
N ALA A 48 -2.49 13.65 -2.52
CA ALA A 48 -3.22 14.30 -1.44
C ALA A 48 -2.28 15.02 -0.43
N VAL A 49 -1.17 14.38 -0.05
CA VAL A 49 -0.14 14.99 0.82
C VAL A 49 0.42 16.27 0.18
N GLN A 50 0.65 16.26 -1.13
CA GLN A 50 1.14 17.45 -1.84
C GLN A 50 0.10 18.58 -1.82
N ALA A 51 -1.18 18.27 -2.03
CA ALA A 51 -2.28 19.25 -1.94
C ALA A 51 -2.39 19.85 -0.52
N LEU A 52 -2.26 19.03 0.53
CA LEU A 52 -2.23 19.52 1.91
C LEU A 52 -1.08 20.52 2.12
N LYS A 53 0.12 20.18 1.65
CA LYS A 53 1.31 21.04 1.78
C LYS A 53 1.13 22.39 1.06
N SER A 54 0.51 22.41 -0.13
CA SER A 54 0.22 23.65 -0.87
C SER A 54 -0.77 24.56 -0.13
N HIS A 55 -1.61 24.00 0.73
CA HIS A 55 -2.55 24.73 1.60
C HIS A 55 -1.99 25.02 3.01
N GLY A 56 -0.69 24.77 3.23
CA GLY A 56 -0.05 24.97 4.54
C GLY A 56 -0.45 23.98 5.62
N LEU A 57 -1.05 22.84 5.21
CA LEU A 57 -1.48 21.76 6.10
C LEU A 57 -0.46 20.62 6.10
N THR A 58 -0.49 19.84 7.16
CA THR A 58 0.32 18.62 7.31
C THR A 58 -0.57 17.42 7.60
N SER A 59 0.01 16.22 7.55
CA SER A 59 -0.70 15.00 7.95
C SER A 59 -1.02 14.92 9.45
N LYS A 60 -0.52 15.85 10.26
CA LYS A 60 -0.96 16.03 11.65
C LYS A 60 -2.30 16.76 11.74
N ASP A 61 -2.56 17.65 10.78
CA ASP A 61 -3.82 18.40 10.68
C ASP A 61 -4.89 17.55 9.97
N VAL A 62 -4.48 16.85 8.89
CA VAL A 62 -5.33 15.99 8.07
C VAL A 62 -4.59 14.69 7.76
N PRO A 63 -4.74 13.65 8.58
CA PRO A 63 -4.13 12.34 8.34
C PRO A 63 -4.48 11.77 6.97
N VAL A 64 -3.48 11.21 6.29
CA VAL A 64 -3.63 10.53 4.99
C VAL A 64 -3.28 9.06 5.17
N THR A 65 -4.14 8.18 4.71
CA THR A 65 -3.90 6.73 4.75
C THR A 65 -4.04 6.11 3.37
N SER A 66 -3.23 5.08 3.11
CA SER A 66 -3.16 4.40 1.82
C SER A 66 -2.72 2.94 1.96
N ILE A 67 -2.46 2.33 0.82
CA ILE A 67 -1.97 0.96 0.67
C ILE A 67 -1.05 0.89 -0.56
N ASP A 68 -0.18 -0.05 -0.60
CA ASP A 68 0.75 -0.65 -1.57
C ASP A 68 2.14 -0.80 -0.95
N GLY A 69 2.63 0.20 -0.19
CA GLY A 69 4.00 0.23 0.31
C GLY A 69 5.01 0.55 -0.80
N MET A 70 4.68 1.49 -1.69
CA MET A 70 5.61 1.97 -2.72
C MET A 70 6.84 2.63 -2.08
N PRO A 71 8.03 2.59 -2.71
CA PRO A 71 9.24 3.19 -2.15
C PRO A 71 9.07 4.63 -1.68
N ASP A 72 8.44 5.48 -2.49
CA ASP A 72 8.18 6.89 -2.15
C ASP A 72 7.27 7.03 -0.93
N ALA A 73 6.23 6.19 -0.83
CA ALA A 73 5.29 6.23 0.28
C ALA A 73 5.92 5.69 1.58
N ILE A 74 6.81 4.70 1.50
CA ILE A 74 7.60 4.25 2.65
C ILE A 74 8.48 5.40 3.17
N GLN A 75 9.12 6.17 2.28
CA GLN A 75 9.89 7.33 2.67
C GLN A 75 9.03 8.47 3.25
N ALA A 76 7.83 8.66 2.73
CA ALA A 76 6.86 9.61 3.28
C ALA A 76 6.35 9.15 4.66
N ALA A 77 6.11 7.86 4.85
CA ALA A 77 5.70 7.28 6.13
C ALA A 77 6.77 7.49 7.23
N LYS A 78 8.06 7.38 6.88
CA LYS A 78 9.18 7.71 7.80
C LYS A 78 9.15 9.17 8.29
N LYS A 79 8.51 10.06 7.54
CA LYS A 79 8.35 11.48 7.88
C LYS A 79 6.99 11.78 8.51
N ASP A 80 6.22 10.76 8.85
CA ASP A 80 4.83 10.87 9.33
C ASP A 80 3.89 11.61 8.36
N GLU A 81 4.19 11.59 7.04
CA GLU A 81 3.40 12.27 6.02
C GLU A 81 2.23 11.42 5.49
N VAL A 82 2.32 10.08 5.62
CA VAL A 82 1.28 9.13 5.21
C VAL A 82 1.34 7.91 6.11
N THR A 83 0.19 7.27 6.30
CA THR A 83 0.11 5.93 6.87
C THR A 83 -0.15 4.96 5.73
N THR A 84 0.78 4.05 5.44
CA THR A 84 0.62 3.04 4.39
C THR A 84 0.88 1.63 4.89
N PHE A 85 0.40 0.65 4.13
CA PHE A 85 0.60 -0.78 4.36
C PHE A 85 1.24 -1.40 3.13
N LEU A 86 2.32 -2.15 3.32
CA LEU A 86 2.89 -2.92 2.23
C LEU A 86 1.96 -4.06 1.83
N GLN A 87 1.54 -4.04 0.58
CA GLN A 87 0.97 -5.16 -0.14
C GLN A 87 2.03 -5.69 -1.12
N ASP A 88 2.79 -6.69 -0.69
CA ASP A 88 3.98 -7.17 -1.43
C ASP A 88 3.60 -7.77 -2.79
N ALA A 89 3.49 -6.91 -3.81
CA ALA A 89 3.12 -7.30 -5.17
C ALA A 89 4.17 -8.25 -5.80
N GLN A 90 5.45 -8.11 -5.44
CA GLN A 90 6.49 -9.03 -5.90
C GLN A 90 6.26 -10.43 -5.33
N ALA A 91 5.96 -10.55 -4.04
CA ALA A 91 5.65 -11.83 -3.43
C ALA A 91 4.38 -12.45 -4.01
N GLN A 92 3.34 -11.64 -4.28
CA GLN A 92 2.13 -12.11 -4.93
C GLN A 92 2.44 -12.71 -6.32
N SER A 93 3.23 -12.01 -7.14
CA SER A 93 3.60 -12.46 -8.48
C SER A 93 4.45 -13.73 -8.43
N GLN A 94 5.44 -13.81 -7.54
CA GLN A 94 6.29 -14.97 -7.35
C GLN A 94 5.49 -16.20 -6.88
N GLY A 95 4.57 -15.99 -5.93
CA GLY A 95 3.69 -17.06 -5.44
C GLY A 95 2.74 -17.57 -6.51
N ALA A 96 2.15 -16.66 -7.29
CA ALA A 96 1.29 -17.02 -8.40
C ALA A 96 2.03 -17.86 -9.47
N LEU A 97 3.30 -17.50 -9.76
CA LEU A 97 4.15 -18.25 -10.66
C LEU A 97 4.42 -19.67 -10.14
N ASP A 98 4.79 -19.82 -8.86
CA ASP A 98 5.01 -21.15 -8.29
C ASP A 98 3.74 -22.02 -8.37
N VAL A 99 2.57 -21.46 -8.07
CA VAL A 99 1.29 -22.17 -8.18
C VAL A 99 0.99 -22.57 -9.61
N ALA A 100 1.23 -21.69 -10.59
CA ALA A 100 1.06 -22.00 -12.00
C ALA A 100 2.03 -23.11 -12.46
N LEU A 101 3.30 -23.04 -12.07
CA LEU A 101 4.30 -24.08 -12.39
C LEU A 101 3.94 -25.42 -11.74
N ARG A 102 3.43 -25.40 -10.50
CA ARG A 102 2.91 -26.61 -9.83
C ARG A 102 1.77 -27.26 -10.63
N ALA A 103 0.85 -26.44 -11.15
CA ALA A 103 -0.26 -26.93 -11.94
C ALA A 103 0.21 -27.57 -13.28
N LEU A 104 1.26 -27.02 -13.88
CA LEU A 104 1.83 -27.50 -15.16
C LEU A 104 2.77 -28.70 -14.98
N ALA A 105 3.69 -28.65 -14.01
CA ALA A 105 4.73 -29.64 -13.82
C ALA A 105 4.30 -30.86 -12.97
N GLY A 106 3.14 -30.75 -12.32
CA GLY A 106 2.57 -31.85 -11.56
C GLY A 106 2.99 -31.86 -10.07
N LYS A 107 2.56 -32.91 -9.35
CA LYS A 107 2.62 -33.01 -7.88
C LYS A 107 4.03 -32.96 -7.29
N ASP A 108 5.05 -33.27 -8.08
CA ASP A 108 6.43 -33.34 -7.61
C ASP A 108 7.16 -31.99 -7.69
N TYR A 109 6.50 -30.95 -8.24
CA TYR A 109 7.05 -29.61 -8.28
C TYR A 109 7.29 -29.07 -6.87
N LYS A 110 8.45 -28.44 -6.68
CA LYS A 110 8.83 -27.74 -5.43
C LYS A 110 8.88 -26.23 -5.70
N PRO A 111 8.26 -25.39 -4.84
CA PRO A 111 8.27 -23.96 -5.04
C PRO A 111 9.70 -23.43 -5.01
N GLN A 112 9.99 -22.45 -5.87
CA GLN A 112 11.32 -21.89 -6.05
C GLN A 112 11.45 -20.48 -5.44
N SER A 113 10.33 -19.79 -5.20
CA SER A 113 10.37 -18.43 -4.67
C SER A 113 10.60 -18.40 -3.15
N VAL A 114 11.31 -17.36 -2.71
CA VAL A 114 11.63 -17.12 -1.29
C VAL A 114 10.42 -16.71 -0.44
N ILE A 115 9.27 -16.47 -1.06
CA ILE A 115 8.09 -16.00 -0.35
C ILE A 115 7.58 -17.03 0.67
N TRP A 116 7.72 -18.32 0.37
CA TRP A 116 7.25 -19.40 1.23
C TRP A 116 8.07 -19.51 2.52
N GLU A 117 9.31 -19.04 2.50
CA GLU A 117 10.13 -18.86 3.68
C GLU A 117 9.82 -17.52 4.37
N ARG A 118 9.84 -16.41 3.60
CA ARG A 118 9.61 -15.05 4.10
C ARG A 118 8.30 -14.92 4.84
N TYR A 119 7.21 -15.42 4.27
CA TYR A 119 5.86 -15.39 4.84
C TYR A 119 5.43 -16.70 5.47
N GLY A 120 6.37 -17.61 5.74
CA GLY A 120 6.10 -18.98 6.18
C GLY A 120 5.36 -19.11 7.51
N LYS A 121 5.21 -18.03 8.30
CA LYS A 121 4.35 -18.01 9.49
C LYS A 121 2.87 -17.89 9.11
N ASP A 122 2.57 -17.10 8.08
CA ASP A 122 1.22 -16.72 7.66
C ASP A 122 0.73 -17.52 6.45
N VAL A 123 1.65 -17.84 5.53
CA VAL A 123 1.33 -18.53 4.27
C VAL A 123 2.17 -19.80 4.12
N LYS A 124 1.51 -20.94 4.02
CA LYS A 124 2.15 -22.24 3.83
C LYS A 124 1.96 -22.73 2.40
N TRP A 125 3.03 -23.21 1.78
CA TRP A 125 2.95 -23.87 0.48
C TRP A 125 2.02 -25.09 0.50
N GLY A 126 2.15 -25.93 1.52
CA GLY A 126 1.48 -27.23 1.59
C GLY A 126 1.94 -28.15 0.45
N ASP A 127 1.02 -28.47 -0.46
CA ASP A 127 1.28 -29.23 -1.69
C ASP A 127 1.09 -28.38 -2.97
N GLY A 128 0.88 -27.09 -2.82
CA GLY A 128 0.68 -26.15 -3.92
C GLY A 128 -0.71 -26.20 -4.56
N THR A 129 -1.72 -26.78 -3.89
CA THR A 129 -3.08 -26.94 -4.42
C THR A 129 -4.13 -26.14 -3.66
N ALA A 130 -3.73 -25.36 -2.65
CA ALA A 130 -4.68 -24.52 -1.92
C ALA A 130 -5.37 -23.53 -2.86
N ARG A 131 -6.67 -23.32 -2.63
CA ARG A 131 -7.49 -22.43 -3.45
C ARG A 131 -7.06 -20.97 -3.32
N ASN A 132 -6.56 -20.58 -2.15
CA ASN A 132 -6.13 -19.23 -1.85
C ASN A 132 -4.84 -19.24 -1.03
N TYR A 133 -3.94 -18.31 -1.36
CA TYR A 133 -2.74 -17.99 -0.61
C TYR A 133 -2.81 -16.49 -0.28
N ILE A 134 -3.13 -16.16 0.96
CA ILE A 134 -3.35 -14.78 1.40
C ILE A 134 -2.08 -14.26 2.07
N LEU A 135 -1.39 -13.33 1.41
CA LEU A 135 -0.27 -12.62 2.00
C LEU A 135 -0.77 -11.55 2.99
N PRO A 136 -0.15 -11.42 4.16
CA PRO A 136 -0.51 -10.38 5.12
C PRO A 136 -0.12 -8.99 4.59
N TRP A 137 -0.92 -7.99 4.93
CA TRP A 137 -0.52 -6.60 4.78
C TRP A 137 0.37 -6.20 5.95
N VAL A 138 1.47 -5.53 5.66
CA VAL A 138 2.46 -5.13 6.66
C VAL A 138 2.36 -3.62 6.89
N PRO A 139 1.97 -3.15 8.08
CA PRO A 139 1.97 -1.73 8.36
C PRO A 139 3.39 -1.17 8.28
N VAL A 140 3.56 -0.07 7.55
CA VAL A 140 4.84 0.62 7.47
C VAL A 140 4.98 1.50 8.71
N THR A 141 6.07 1.30 9.43
CA THR A 141 6.41 2.02 10.67
C THR A 141 7.87 2.49 10.63
N ASN A 142 8.25 3.44 11.47
CA ASN A 142 9.64 3.86 11.57
C ASN A 142 10.61 2.71 11.90
N ALA A 143 10.14 1.68 12.61
CA ALA A 143 10.96 0.53 12.98
C ALA A 143 11.27 -0.42 11.81
N ASN A 144 10.40 -0.50 10.79
CA ASN A 144 10.54 -1.45 9.68
C ASN A 144 10.69 -0.78 8.30
N ALA A 145 10.53 0.52 8.19
CA ALA A 145 10.50 1.22 6.92
C ALA A 145 11.78 1.03 6.08
N ASP A 146 12.96 1.04 6.70
CA ASP A 146 14.22 0.85 5.96
C ASP A 146 14.34 -0.57 5.38
N ALA A 147 13.96 -1.58 6.15
CA ALA A 147 13.96 -2.96 5.69
C ALA A 147 12.93 -3.18 4.57
N LEU A 148 11.73 -2.62 4.72
CA LEU A 148 10.69 -2.69 3.69
C LEU A 148 11.09 -1.92 2.42
N TYR A 149 11.72 -0.74 2.57
CA TYR A 149 12.23 0.03 1.43
C TYR A 149 13.24 -0.78 0.62
N GLN A 150 14.22 -1.41 1.26
CA GLN A 150 15.19 -2.27 0.60
C GLN A 150 14.53 -3.47 -0.09
N GLN A 151 13.52 -4.07 0.57
CA GLN A 151 12.77 -5.19 0.02
C GLN A 151 12.07 -4.82 -1.30
N VAL A 152 11.41 -3.64 -1.38
CA VAL A 152 10.61 -3.25 -2.55
C VAL A 152 11.41 -2.52 -3.61
N SER A 153 12.49 -1.79 -3.26
CA SER A 153 13.32 -1.06 -4.21
C SER A 153 14.33 -1.95 -4.95
N GLY A 154 14.56 -3.17 -4.47
CA GLY A 154 15.57 -4.07 -5.04
C GLY A 154 17.02 -3.60 -4.83
N THR A 155 17.25 -2.54 -4.05
CA THR A 155 18.59 -2.09 -3.67
C THR A 155 19.15 -3.00 -2.58
N LYS A 156 20.31 -3.63 -2.87
CA LYS A 156 21.10 -4.38 -1.87
C LYS A 156 21.93 -3.43 -1.05
#